data_e43be01933f136f55374956fe4870d83
#
_entry.id   e43be01933f136f55374956fe4870d83
#
_cell.length_a   1.000
_cell.length_b   1.000
_cell.length_c   1.000
_cell.angle_alpha   90.00
_cell.angle_beta   90.00
_cell.angle_gamma   90.00
#
_symmetry.space_group_name_H-M   'P 1'
#
loop_
_entity.id
_entity.type
_entity.pdbx_description
1 polymer ?
#
loop_
_entity_poly.entity_id
_entity_poly.type
_entity_poly.pdbx_seq_one_letter_code
_entity_poly.pdbx_strand_id
1 'polypeptide(L)'
;MQYRRRVLDDQLDELMTGVAALEIVGPRAVGKTETASARARTVFRLDDPGTRAIIEGDPERLVRSPRPVLIDEWQRMPSSWDLVRRAVDAERSPGQFLLTGSASPASPPTHTGAGRIVSLRMRPMTLMERGIASPSVSLAALLRGEAERVAGTTGVGLDEYARQMLASGLPGLLGLSDRSARAELDGYLSRVIDRDLADAALPVRNAPALRRWMEAYAAAISTTTSLAKIREAAGGGRSDQPTRPTAAREGG
;
A
#
# COMPACT_ATOMS: atom_id res chain seq x y z
N MET A 1 -13.71 -7.08 12.84
CA MET A 1 -14.24 -6.18 11.80
C MET A 1 -14.55 -7.03 10.59
N GLN A 2 -15.72 -6.90 9.96
CA GLN A 2 -16.05 -7.67 8.76
C GLN A 2 -15.24 -7.12 7.58
N TYR A 3 -14.64 -8.00 6.76
CA TYR A 3 -13.91 -7.60 5.55
C TYR A 3 -14.82 -6.80 4.61
N ARG A 4 -14.34 -5.67 4.12
CA ARG A 4 -15.04 -4.86 3.11
C ARG A 4 -14.36 -5.05 1.76
N ARG A 5 -15.14 -5.43 0.75
CA ARG A 5 -14.65 -5.61 -0.62
C ARG A 5 -13.97 -4.32 -1.11
N ARG A 6 -12.82 -4.49 -1.74
CA ARG A 6 -11.99 -3.39 -2.27
C ARG A 6 -12.12 -3.34 -3.78
N VAL A 7 -11.91 -2.17 -4.35
CA VAL A 7 -11.83 -2.02 -5.83
C VAL A 7 -10.79 -2.95 -6.43
N LEU A 8 -9.70 -3.21 -5.70
CA LEU A 8 -8.64 -4.12 -6.10
C LEU A 8 -9.09 -5.58 -6.17
N ASP A 9 -10.13 -5.98 -5.46
CA ASP A 9 -10.54 -7.39 -5.36
C ASP A 9 -10.93 -7.99 -6.71
N ASP A 10 -11.65 -7.25 -7.54
CA ASP A 10 -12.07 -7.74 -8.86
C ASP A 10 -10.85 -7.98 -9.76
N GLN A 11 -9.90 -7.05 -9.78
CA GLN A 11 -8.67 -7.19 -10.54
C GLN A 11 -7.79 -8.33 -10.00
N LEU A 12 -7.71 -8.48 -8.68
CA LEU A 12 -6.95 -9.53 -8.04
C LEU A 12 -7.54 -10.92 -8.37
N ASP A 13 -8.87 -11.05 -8.28
CA ASP A 13 -9.59 -12.30 -8.60
C ASP A 13 -9.40 -12.69 -10.06
N GLU A 14 -9.51 -11.73 -10.99
CA GLU A 14 -9.26 -11.96 -12.42
C GLU A 14 -7.82 -12.41 -12.68
N LEU A 15 -6.83 -11.66 -12.16
CA LEU A 15 -5.43 -11.98 -12.40
C LEU A 15 -5.00 -13.31 -11.79
N MET A 16 -5.56 -13.72 -10.65
CA MET A 16 -5.29 -15.03 -10.06
C MET A 16 -5.69 -16.20 -10.96
N THR A 17 -6.55 -16.00 -11.95
CA THR A 17 -6.89 -17.03 -12.92
C THR A 17 -5.90 -17.14 -14.08
N GLY A 18 -5.01 -16.16 -14.25
CA GLY A 18 -4.10 -16.09 -15.40
C GLY A 18 -2.62 -16.03 -15.05
N VAL A 19 -2.25 -15.59 -13.85
CA VAL A 19 -0.84 -15.45 -13.45
C VAL A 19 -0.50 -16.26 -12.21
N ALA A 20 0.74 -16.72 -12.12
CA ALA A 20 1.18 -17.62 -11.05
C ALA A 20 1.39 -16.90 -9.71
N ALA A 21 1.90 -15.67 -9.72
CA ALA A 21 2.21 -14.93 -8.51
C ALA A 21 1.82 -13.45 -8.63
N LEU A 22 1.22 -12.93 -7.57
CA LEU A 22 0.79 -11.54 -7.43
C LEU A 22 1.39 -10.93 -6.16
N GLU A 23 1.89 -9.71 -6.27
CA GLU A 23 2.30 -8.91 -5.15
C GLU A 23 1.29 -7.78 -4.93
N ILE A 24 0.88 -7.55 -3.68
CA ILE A 24 0.07 -6.40 -3.28
C ILE A 24 0.96 -5.41 -2.53
N VAL A 25 1.25 -4.28 -3.17
CA VAL A 25 2.04 -3.18 -2.59
C VAL A 25 1.13 -2.05 -2.14
N GLY A 26 1.57 -1.26 -1.18
CA GLY A 26 0.83 -0.09 -0.70
C GLY A 26 1.17 0.28 0.73
N PRO A 27 0.65 1.41 1.23
CA PRO A 27 0.99 1.91 2.57
C PRO A 27 0.62 0.90 3.67
N ARG A 28 1.22 1.06 4.84
CA ARG A 28 0.84 0.27 6.03
C ARG A 28 -0.61 0.49 6.38
N ALA A 29 -1.24 -0.50 7.00
CA ALA A 29 -2.62 -0.47 7.47
C ALA A 29 -3.69 -0.26 6.38
N VAL A 30 -3.33 -0.34 5.09
CA VAL A 30 -4.29 -0.17 3.97
C VAL A 30 -5.17 -1.40 3.74
N GLY A 31 -4.84 -2.56 4.35
CA GLY A 31 -5.63 -3.79 4.28
C GLY A 31 -5.04 -4.89 3.36
N LYS A 32 -3.76 -4.81 2.98
CA LYS A 32 -3.10 -5.78 2.09
C LYS A 32 -3.21 -7.21 2.58
N THR A 33 -2.81 -7.44 3.83
CA THR A 33 -2.83 -8.75 4.48
C THR A 33 -4.23 -9.36 4.49
N GLU A 34 -5.26 -8.57 4.87
CA GLU A 34 -6.65 -9.04 4.90
C GLU A 34 -7.15 -9.41 3.49
N THR A 35 -6.87 -8.57 2.50
CA THR A 35 -7.24 -8.80 1.10
C THR A 35 -6.58 -10.07 0.53
N ALA A 36 -5.30 -10.28 0.81
CA ALA A 36 -4.57 -11.47 0.37
C ALA A 36 -5.00 -12.73 1.14
N SER A 37 -5.18 -12.62 2.47
CA SER A 37 -5.57 -13.76 3.33
C SER A 37 -6.94 -14.32 2.97
N ALA A 38 -7.87 -13.49 2.48
CA ALA A 38 -9.19 -13.94 2.04
C ALA A 38 -9.13 -14.95 0.86
N ARG A 39 -7.99 -15.04 0.18
CA ARG A 39 -7.75 -15.91 -1.01
C ARG A 39 -6.73 -17.00 -0.75
N ALA A 40 -5.94 -16.86 0.31
CA ALA A 40 -4.87 -17.79 0.61
C ALA A 40 -5.38 -19.05 1.34
N ARG A 41 -4.83 -20.19 0.97
CA ARG A 41 -5.01 -21.45 1.71
C ARG A 41 -3.97 -21.62 2.80
N THR A 42 -2.76 -21.12 2.55
CA THR A 42 -1.65 -21.14 3.51
C THR A 42 -1.13 -19.71 3.69
N VAL A 43 -0.87 -19.30 4.94
CA VAL A 43 -0.40 -17.95 5.27
C VAL A 43 0.89 -18.05 6.08
N PHE A 44 1.94 -17.41 5.60
CA PHE A 44 3.20 -17.20 6.31
C PHE A 44 3.39 -15.72 6.62
N ARG A 45 3.35 -15.35 7.89
CA ARG A 45 3.59 -13.98 8.37
C ARG A 45 5.06 -13.84 8.74
N LEU A 46 5.86 -13.22 7.88
CA LEU A 46 7.31 -13.11 8.08
C LEU A 46 7.69 -11.97 9.05
N ASP A 47 6.74 -11.17 9.49
CA ASP A 47 6.92 -10.23 10.60
C ASP A 47 6.93 -10.96 11.96
N ASP A 48 6.31 -12.15 12.07
CA ASP A 48 6.40 -13.00 13.23
C ASP A 48 7.77 -13.71 13.29
N PRO A 49 8.60 -13.46 14.34
CA PRO A 49 9.92 -14.08 14.46
C PRO A 49 9.89 -15.61 14.49
N GLY A 50 8.86 -16.21 15.08
CA GLY A 50 8.71 -17.67 15.15
C GLY A 50 8.47 -18.28 13.78
N THR A 51 7.51 -17.73 13.02
CA THR A 51 7.24 -18.13 11.63
C THR A 51 8.50 -17.96 10.78
N ARG A 52 9.18 -16.81 10.91
CA ARG A 52 10.39 -16.54 10.14
C ARG A 52 11.50 -17.54 10.42
N ALA A 53 11.77 -17.86 11.70
CA ALA A 53 12.78 -18.84 12.07
C ALA A 53 12.49 -20.26 11.51
N ILE A 54 11.21 -20.66 11.47
CA ILE A 54 10.79 -21.93 10.86
C ILE A 54 11.10 -21.93 9.35
N ILE A 55 10.80 -20.82 8.67
CA ILE A 55 11.03 -20.70 7.22
C ILE A 55 12.52 -20.55 6.89
N GLU A 56 13.30 -19.88 7.71
CA GLU A 56 14.77 -19.83 7.57
C GLU A 56 15.40 -21.22 7.68
N GLY A 57 14.85 -22.09 8.54
CA GLY A 57 15.28 -23.50 8.69
C GLY A 57 14.83 -24.42 7.55
N ASP A 58 13.70 -24.16 6.91
CA ASP A 58 13.17 -24.89 5.75
C ASP A 58 12.51 -23.91 4.75
N PRO A 59 13.30 -23.20 3.94
CA PRO A 59 12.76 -22.21 2.99
C PRO A 59 11.84 -22.81 1.92
N GLU A 60 12.08 -24.08 1.54
CA GLU A 60 11.24 -24.77 0.56
C GLU A 60 9.80 -24.99 1.02
N ARG A 61 9.55 -24.90 2.32
CA ARG A 61 8.20 -24.96 2.89
C ARG A 61 7.27 -23.90 2.30
N LEU A 62 7.78 -22.70 1.94
CA LEU A 62 7.00 -21.64 1.27
C LEU A 62 6.38 -22.14 -0.04
N VAL A 63 7.14 -22.91 -0.84
CA VAL A 63 6.72 -23.32 -2.19
C VAL A 63 6.06 -24.69 -2.23
N ARG A 64 6.27 -25.53 -1.20
CA ARG A 64 5.63 -26.87 -1.10
C ARG A 64 4.29 -26.87 -0.38
N SER A 65 3.92 -25.78 0.27
CA SER A 65 2.65 -25.66 1.02
C SER A 65 1.42 -25.62 0.10
N PRO A 66 0.23 -25.99 0.61
CA PRO A 66 -1.02 -25.92 -0.16
C PRO A 66 -1.30 -24.51 -0.68
N ARG A 67 -1.50 -24.41 -1.99
CA ARG A 67 -1.73 -23.15 -2.73
C ARG A 67 -3.19 -22.71 -2.72
N PRO A 68 -3.51 -21.43 -2.81
CA PRO A 68 -2.62 -20.27 -2.88
C PRO A 68 -1.87 -20.04 -1.56
N VAL A 69 -0.58 -19.70 -1.65
CA VAL A 69 0.27 -19.37 -0.49
C VAL A 69 0.43 -17.86 -0.38
N LEU A 70 0.10 -17.30 0.77
CA LEU A 70 0.40 -15.91 1.11
C LEU A 70 1.72 -15.82 1.88
N ILE A 71 2.62 -14.99 1.38
CA ILE A 71 3.86 -14.59 2.05
C ILE A 71 3.68 -13.12 2.47
N ASP A 72 3.27 -12.93 3.71
CA ASP A 72 2.98 -11.60 4.27
C ASP A 72 4.26 -10.95 4.81
N GLU A 73 4.46 -9.66 4.51
CA GLU A 73 5.67 -8.87 4.82
C GLU A 73 6.96 -9.53 4.27
N TRP A 74 6.91 -9.98 2.99
CA TRP A 74 7.98 -10.72 2.32
C TRP A 74 9.35 -10.03 2.40
N GLN A 75 9.40 -8.70 2.48
CA GLN A 75 10.63 -7.93 2.60
C GLN A 75 11.40 -8.19 3.91
N ARG A 76 10.77 -8.84 4.90
CA ARG A 76 11.46 -9.31 6.11
C ARG A 76 12.38 -10.51 5.87
N MET A 77 12.16 -11.21 4.75
CA MET A 77 13.00 -12.28 4.23
C MET A 77 13.09 -12.18 2.70
N PRO A 78 13.93 -11.30 2.15
CA PRO A 78 13.99 -11.02 0.71
C PRO A 78 14.27 -12.25 -0.15
N SER A 79 14.94 -13.27 0.38
CA SER A 79 15.14 -14.55 -0.31
C SER A 79 13.84 -15.29 -0.65
N SER A 80 12.73 -15.02 0.05
CA SER A 80 11.41 -15.57 -0.27
C SER A 80 10.93 -15.17 -1.66
N TRP A 81 11.25 -13.96 -2.10
CA TRP A 81 10.98 -13.48 -3.46
C TRP A 81 11.66 -14.34 -4.53
N ASP A 82 12.94 -14.63 -4.35
CA ASP A 82 13.70 -15.46 -5.29
C ASP A 82 13.22 -16.91 -5.28
N LEU A 83 12.75 -17.43 -4.15
CA LEU A 83 12.12 -18.75 -4.04
C LEU A 83 10.83 -18.80 -4.87
N VAL A 84 9.94 -17.84 -4.68
CA VAL A 84 8.68 -17.74 -5.47
C VAL A 84 9.00 -17.62 -6.96
N ARG A 85 9.93 -16.75 -7.34
CA ARG A 85 10.33 -16.59 -8.74
C ARG A 85 10.78 -17.93 -9.36
N ARG A 86 11.65 -18.68 -8.66
CA ARG A 86 12.10 -20.01 -9.14
C ARG A 86 10.98 -21.01 -9.21
N ALA A 87 10.06 -21.01 -8.24
CA ALA A 87 8.89 -21.88 -8.27
C ALA A 87 7.98 -21.60 -9.47
N VAL A 88 7.78 -20.32 -9.79
CA VAL A 88 7.02 -19.89 -10.99
C VAL A 88 7.74 -20.26 -12.29
N ASP A 89 9.09 -20.20 -12.31
CA ASP A 89 9.86 -20.67 -13.48
C ASP A 89 9.72 -22.19 -13.69
N ALA A 90 9.64 -22.97 -12.61
CA ALA A 90 9.47 -24.42 -12.67
C ALA A 90 8.03 -24.82 -13.04
N GLU A 91 7.02 -24.09 -12.55
CA GLU A 91 5.61 -24.36 -12.79
C GLU A 91 4.82 -23.05 -12.88
N ARG A 92 4.23 -22.76 -14.04
CA ARG A 92 3.48 -21.53 -14.32
C ARG A 92 1.96 -21.66 -14.10
N SER A 93 1.51 -22.57 -13.27
CA SER A 93 0.08 -22.68 -12.94
C SER A 93 -0.43 -21.36 -12.31
N PRO A 94 -1.64 -20.89 -12.65
CA PRO A 94 -2.20 -19.68 -12.08
C PRO A 94 -2.46 -19.75 -10.57
N GLY A 95 -2.50 -18.60 -9.89
CA GLY A 95 -2.98 -18.46 -8.52
C GLY A 95 -2.15 -19.18 -7.45
N GLN A 96 -0.83 -19.31 -7.65
CA GLN A 96 0.00 -20.06 -6.70
C GLN A 96 0.42 -19.24 -5.49
N PHE A 97 0.85 -17.98 -5.72
CA PHE A 97 1.46 -17.17 -4.67
C PHE A 97 0.86 -15.77 -4.61
N LEU A 98 0.68 -15.30 -3.38
CA LEU A 98 0.37 -13.93 -3.03
C LEU A 98 1.49 -13.41 -2.13
N LEU A 99 2.01 -12.23 -2.43
CA LEU A 99 3.01 -11.55 -1.60
C LEU A 99 2.43 -10.22 -1.15
N THR A 100 2.68 -9.83 0.09
CA THR A 100 2.33 -8.50 0.58
C THR A 100 3.56 -7.83 1.19
N GLY A 101 3.70 -6.53 0.93
CA GLY A 101 4.78 -5.73 1.47
C GLY A 101 4.39 -4.26 1.61
N SER A 102 4.89 -3.60 2.66
CA SER A 102 4.57 -2.20 2.96
C SER A 102 5.65 -1.23 2.52
N ALA A 103 6.87 -1.72 2.29
CA ALA A 103 8.02 -0.92 1.91
C ALA A 103 8.93 -1.72 0.99
N SER A 104 9.79 -1.03 0.24
CA SER A 104 10.89 -1.69 -0.46
C SER A 104 11.84 -2.31 0.58
N PRO A 105 12.35 -3.52 0.35
CA PRO A 105 13.32 -4.13 1.27
C PRO A 105 14.62 -3.31 1.31
N ALA A 106 15.24 -3.25 2.50
CA ALA A 106 16.56 -2.62 2.67
C ALA A 106 17.63 -3.32 1.80
N SER A 107 17.49 -4.64 1.62
CA SER A 107 18.28 -5.43 0.66
C SER A 107 17.34 -5.90 -0.44
N PRO A 108 17.43 -5.34 -1.65
CA PRO A 108 16.57 -5.77 -2.75
C PRO A 108 16.82 -7.25 -3.09
N PRO A 109 15.81 -7.98 -3.60
CA PRO A 109 16.01 -9.34 -4.08
C PRO A 109 17.01 -9.36 -5.24
N THR A 110 17.67 -10.49 -5.45
CA THR A 110 18.68 -10.65 -6.50
C THR A 110 18.11 -10.42 -7.90
N HIS A 111 16.80 -10.70 -8.07
CA HIS A 111 16.12 -10.56 -9.36
C HIS A 111 14.84 -9.74 -9.24
N THR A 112 14.50 -8.99 -10.27
CA THR A 112 13.34 -8.08 -10.30
C THR A 112 11.98 -8.78 -10.32
N GLY A 113 11.91 -10.09 -10.56
CA GLY A 113 10.66 -10.82 -10.72
C GLY A 113 9.88 -10.52 -12.01
N ALA A 114 10.45 -9.72 -12.93
CA ALA A 114 9.80 -9.34 -14.18
C ALA A 114 9.30 -10.56 -14.97
N GLY A 115 8.03 -10.53 -15.38
CA GLY A 115 7.35 -11.61 -16.09
C GLY A 115 6.99 -12.85 -15.25
N ARG A 116 7.20 -12.84 -13.93
CA ARG A 116 6.87 -13.92 -12.98
C ARG A 116 5.93 -13.45 -11.88
N ILE A 117 6.16 -12.26 -11.34
CA ILE A 117 5.38 -11.67 -10.25
C ILE A 117 4.79 -10.36 -10.76
N VAL A 118 3.47 -10.23 -10.69
CA VAL A 118 2.75 -9.02 -11.08
C VAL A 118 2.40 -8.22 -9.84
N SER A 119 2.84 -6.96 -9.80
CA SER A 119 2.58 -6.08 -8.65
C SER A 119 1.30 -5.27 -8.85
N LEU A 120 0.43 -5.29 -7.85
CA LEU A 120 -0.79 -4.52 -7.77
C LEU A 120 -0.69 -3.50 -6.63
N ARG A 121 -1.06 -2.26 -6.90
CA ARG A 121 -1.02 -1.20 -5.88
C ARG A 121 -2.38 -1.06 -5.18
N MET A 122 -2.39 -1.33 -3.87
CA MET A 122 -3.52 -1.08 -3.01
C MET A 122 -3.45 0.33 -2.43
N ARG A 123 -4.53 1.10 -2.58
CA ARG A 123 -4.66 2.48 -2.09
C ARG A 123 -5.55 2.52 -0.85
N PRO A 124 -5.56 3.61 -0.08
CA PRO A 124 -6.58 3.83 0.94
C PRO A 124 -7.99 3.71 0.36
N MET A 125 -8.96 3.37 1.22
CA MET A 125 -10.35 3.14 0.79
C MET A 125 -10.97 4.40 0.18
N THR A 126 -11.61 4.22 -0.97
CA THR A 126 -12.45 5.23 -1.62
C THR A 126 -13.74 5.47 -0.82
N LEU A 127 -14.45 6.56 -1.12
CA LEU A 127 -15.76 6.83 -0.50
C LEU A 127 -16.77 5.70 -0.79
N MET A 128 -16.68 5.09 -1.98
CA MET A 128 -17.51 3.93 -2.35
C MET A 128 -17.22 2.72 -1.46
N GLU A 129 -15.96 2.32 -1.31
CA GLU A 129 -15.54 1.19 -0.46
C GLU A 129 -15.90 1.43 1.02
N ARG A 130 -15.96 2.70 1.43
CA ARG A 130 -16.40 3.12 2.78
C ARG A 130 -17.92 3.11 2.93
N GLY A 131 -18.69 2.97 1.83
CA GLY A 131 -20.14 3.00 1.82
C GLY A 131 -20.74 4.40 1.99
N ILE A 132 -19.96 5.46 1.69
CA ILE A 132 -20.38 6.86 1.83
C ILE A 132 -21.06 7.36 0.54
N ALA A 133 -20.59 6.93 -0.62
CA ALA A 133 -21.10 7.34 -1.91
C ALA A 133 -21.23 6.16 -2.86
N SER A 134 -22.24 6.21 -3.73
CA SER A 134 -22.36 5.33 -4.89
C SER A 134 -21.85 6.06 -6.14
N PRO A 135 -20.98 5.43 -6.96
CA PRO A 135 -20.52 6.05 -8.19
C PRO A 135 -21.69 6.22 -9.17
N SER A 136 -21.81 7.42 -9.74
CA SER A 136 -22.80 7.75 -10.78
C SER A 136 -22.21 7.72 -12.19
N VAL A 137 -20.88 7.67 -12.31
CA VAL A 137 -20.16 7.64 -13.58
C VAL A 137 -19.15 6.48 -13.55
N SER A 138 -19.17 5.66 -14.59
CA SER A 138 -18.22 4.56 -14.78
C SER A 138 -17.25 4.89 -15.90
N LEU A 139 -15.95 5.01 -15.55
CA LEU A 139 -14.90 5.19 -16.55
C LEU A 139 -14.86 4.03 -17.56
N ALA A 140 -15.06 2.79 -17.09
CA ALA A 140 -15.10 1.64 -17.96
C ALA A 140 -16.26 1.70 -18.97
N ALA A 141 -17.44 2.13 -18.54
CA ALA A 141 -18.58 2.34 -19.46
C ALA A 141 -18.30 3.45 -20.47
N LEU A 142 -17.65 4.54 -20.03
CA LEU A 142 -17.25 5.63 -20.95
C LEU A 142 -16.24 5.14 -22.00
N LEU A 143 -15.24 4.36 -21.60
CA LEU A 143 -14.24 3.82 -22.52
C LEU A 143 -14.83 2.82 -23.53
N ARG A 144 -15.91 2.12 -23.16
CA ARG A 144 -16.64 1.22 -24.08
C ARG A 144 -17.69 1.94 -24.94
N GLY A 145 -17.87 3.23 -24.75
CA GLY A 145 -18.90 4.00 -25.45
C GLY A 145 -20.34 3.70 -24.98
N GLU A 146 -20.50 3.08 -23.82
CA GLU A 146 -21.81 2.73 -23.23
C GLU A 146 -22.47 3.89 -22.48
N ALA A 147 -21.71 4.93 -22.17
CA ALA A 147 -22.19 6.13 -21.49
C ALA A 147 -22.12 7.35 -22.41
N GLU A 148 -23.26 7.98 -22.65
CA GLU A 148 -23.35 9.16 -23.52
C GLU A 148 -22.90 10.45 -22.81
N ARG A 149 -22.90 10.46 -21.48
CA ARG A 149 -22.71 11.70 -20.71
C ARG A 149 -21.98 11.50 -19.40
N VAL A 150 -20.97 12.32 -19.14
CA VAL A 150 -20.31 12.42 -17.84
C VAL A 150 -21.12 13.38 -16.97
N ALA A 151 -22.22 12.89 -16.39
CA ALA A 151 -23.07 13.65 -15.50
C ALA A 151 -23.60 12.77 -14.38
N GLY A 152 -23.74 13.34 -13.19
CA GLY A 152 -24.31 12.67 -12.05
C GLY A 152 -24.46 13.62 -10.87
N THR A 153 -25.26 13.21 -9.91
CA THR A 153 -25.46 13.93 -8.64
C THR A 153 -25.01 13.03 -7.49
N THR A 154 -24.59 13.64 -6.41
CA THR A 154 -24.25 12.93 -5.17
C THR A 154 -25.03 13.52 -4.01
N GLY A 155 -25.48 12.69 -3.07
CA GLY A 155 -26.04 13.13 -1.80
C GLY A 155 -24.99 13.55 -0.76
N VAL A 156 -23.68 13.44 -1.10
CA VAL A 156 -22.57 13.79 -0.19
C VAL A 156 -22.30 15.30 -0.27
N GLY A 157 -22.59 16.00 0.82
CA GLY A 157 -22.33 17.44 0.94
C GLY A 157 -20.84 17.75 1.25
N LEU A 158 -20.46 19.02 1.14
CA LEU A 158 -19.09 19.48 1.38
C LEU A 158 -18.58 19.16 2.79
N ASP A 159 -19.44 19.29 3.79
CA ASP A 159 -19.09 18.97 5.19
C ASP A 159 -18.76 17.47 5.36
N GLU A 160 -19.47 16.61 4.64
CA GLU A 160 -19.16 15.19 4.63
C GLU A 160 -17.84 14.90 3.95
N TYR A 161 -17.57 15.50 2.79
CA TYR A 161 -16.27 15.40 2.14
C TYR A 161 -15.13 15.84 3.06
N ALA A 162 -15.27 16.99 3.74
CA ALA A 162 -14.27 17.47 4.69
C ALA A 162 -14.05 16.48 5.85
N ARG A 163 -15.13 15.95 6.45
CA ARG A 163 -15.04 14.92 7.48
C ARG A 163 -14.33 13.66 6.97
N GLN A 164 -14.64 13.21 5.77
CA GLN A 164 -14.06 12.01 5.19
C GLN A 164 -12.57 12.19 4.83
N MET A 165 -12.13 13.37 4.45
CA MET A 165 -10.71 13.69 4.27
C MET A 165 -9.96 13.59 5.59
N LEU A 166 -10.52 14.13 6.68
CA LEU A 166 -9.92 14.06 8.02
C LEU A 166 -9.93 12.65 8.62
N ALA A 167 -10.95 11.85 8.31
CA ALA A 167 -11.08 10.48 8.81
C ALA A 167 -10.13 9.48 8.15
N SER A 168 -9.45 9.87 7.05
CA SER A 168 -8.59 8.98 6.27
C SER A 168 -9.33 7.81 5.59
N GLY A 169 -8.67 7.13 4.66
CA GLY A 169 -9.16 5.90 4.00
C GLY A 169 -8.55 4.61 4.55
N LEU A 170 -7.89 4.66 5.71
CA LEU A 170 -7.33 3.46 6.34
C LEU A 170 -8.45 2.65 7.03
N PRO A 171 -8.61 1.34 6.69
CA PRO A 171 -9.72 0.53 7.21
C PRO A 171 -9.81 0.50 8.74
N GLY A 172 -8.67 0.45 9.43
CA GLY A 172 -8.62 0.39 10.89
C GLY A 172 -9.15 1.64 11.61
N LEU A 173 -9.33 2.75 10.88
CA LEU A 173 -9.85 4.00 11.45
C LEU A 173 -11.36 4.13 11.30
N LEU A 174 -11.99 3.26 10.51
CA LEU A 174 -13.43 3.34 10.27
C LEU A 174 -14.21 3.06 11.55
N GLY A 175 -15.14 3.97 11.88
CA GLY A 175 -15.99 3.87 13.05
C GLY A 175 -15.35 4.33 14.35
N LEU A 176 -14.12 4.84 14.33
CA LEU A 176 -13.51 5.52 15.47
C LEU A 176 -14.13 6.92 15.66
N SER A 177 -14.11 7.41 16.90
CA SER A 177 -14.39 8.83 17.16
C SER A 177 -13.31 9.71 16.53
N ASP A 178 -13.63 10.96 16.18
CA ASP A 178 -12.69 11.91 15.58
C ASP A 178 -11.40 12.05 16.41
N ARG A 179 -11.52 12.08 17.74
CA ARG A 179 -10.39 12.14 18.67
C ARG A 179 -9.50 10.91 18.57
N SER A 180 -10.10 9.72 18.54
CA SER A 180 -9.37 8.46 18.43
C SER A 180 -8.71 8.31 17.07
N ALA A 181 -9.43 8.65 16.00
CA ALA A 181 -8.89 8.61 14.63
C ALA A 181 -7.70 9.57 14.48
N ARG A 182 -7.77 10.79 15.04
CA ARG A 182 -6.66 11.75 15.05
C ARG A 182 -5.44 11.19 15.80
N ALA A 183 -5.64 10.65 17.00
CA ALA A 183 -4.55 10.06 17.78
C ALA A 183 -3.86 8.90 17.05
N GLU A 184 -4.64 8.04 16.37
CA GLU A 184 -4.09 6.96 15.54
C GLU A 184 -3.31 7.48 14.32
N LEU A 185 -3.81 8.52 13.65
CA LEU A 185 -3.12 9.14 12.52
C LEU A 185 -1.82 9.82 12.94
N ASP A 186 -1.81 10.54 14.06
CA ASP A 186 -0.61 11.17 14.62
C ASP A 186 0.43 10.08 14.96
N GLY A 187 0.01 9.00 15.59
CA GLY A 187 0.84 7.83 15.87
C GLY A 187 1.35 7.14 14.59
N TYR A 188 0.51 7.06 13.56
CA TYR A 188 0.88 6.52 12.25
C TYR A 188 1.99 7.35 11.59
N LEU A 189 1.80 8.67 11.51
CA LEU A 189 2.80 9.60 10.94
C LEU A 189 4.13 9.55 11.70
N SER A 190 4.09 9.51 13.04
CA SER A 190 5.31 9.38 13.85
C SER A 190 6.04 8.07 13.53
N ARG A 191 5.33 6.94 13.42
CA ARG A 191 5.94 5.65 13.06
C ARG A 191 6.54 5.64 11.66
N VAL A 192 5.88 6.28 10.68
CA VAL A 192 6.44 6.43 9.32
C VAL A 192 7.77 7.17 9.36
N ILE A 193 7.84 8.29 10.08
CA ILE A 193 9.04 9.11 10.17
C ILE A 193 10.15 8.41 10.96
N ASP A 194 9.81 7.80 12.09
CA ASP A 194 10.80 7.30 13.06
C ASP A 194 11.29 5.88 12.72
N ARG A 195 10.51 5.06 12.02
CA ARG A 195 10.82 3.65 11.78
C ARG A 195 10.71 3.22 10.33
N ASP A 196 9.61 3.51 9.65
CA ASP A 196 9.34 2.91 8.34
C ASP A 196 10.32 3.37 7.26
N LEU A 197 10.73 4.63 7.30
CA LEU A 197 11.75 5.16 6.39
C LEU A 197 13.13 4.57 6.69
N ALA A 198 13.47 4.37 7.96
CA ALA A 198 14.71 3.70 8.33
C ALA A 198 14.71 2.22 7.89
N ASP A 199 13.60 1.51 8.09
CA ASP A 199 13.40 0.12 7.63
C ASP A 199 13.50 0.00 6.08
N ALA A 200 13.15 1.06 5.36
CA ALA A 200 13.29 1.16 3.90
C ALA A 200 14.69 1.64 3.44
N ALA A 201 15.70 1.61 4.31
CA ALA A 201 17.04 2.14 4.04
C ALA A 201 17.09 3.64 3.66
N LEU A 202 16.13 4.42 4.15
CA LEU A 202 16.01 5.86 4.00
C LEU A 202 16.15 6.56 5.37
N PRO A 203 17.35 6.60 5.97
CA PRO A 203 17.52 7.13 7.31
C PRO A 203 17.17 8.62 7.35
N VAL A 204 16.26 8.97 8.25
CA VAL A 204 15.85 10.36 8.49
C VAL A 204 16.83 11.01 9.43
N ARG A 205 17.60 12.01 8.94
CA ARG A 205 18.57 12.76 9.74
C ARG A 205 17.94 13.87 10.58
N ASN A 206 16.82 14.42 10.11
CA ASN A 206 16.09 15.51 10.76
C ASN A 206 14.58 15.25 10.67
N ALA A 207 14.04 14.51 11.64
CA ALA A 207 12.62 14.16 11.71
C ALA A 207 11.70 15.41 11.78
N PRO A 208 12.00 16.48 12.54
CA PRO A 208 11.19 17.70 12.50
C PRO A 208 11.15 18.38 11.14
N ALA A 209 12.26 18.42 10.40
CA ALA A 209 12.29 19.00 9.05
C ALA A 209 11.47 18.18 8.07
N LEU A 210 11.54 16.85 8.16
CA LEU A 210 10.74 15.96 7.36
C LEU A 210 9.24 16.15 7.65
N ARG A 211 8.84 16.23 8.92
CA ARG A 211 7.44 16.49 9.30
C ARG A 211 6.93 17.80 8.69
N ARG A 212 7.67 18.90 8.81
CA ARG A 212 7.31 20.18 8.18
C ARG A 212 7.19 20.06 6.66
N TRP A 213 8.09 19.27 6.03
CA TRP A 213 8.01 19.04 4.61
C TRP A 213 6.75 18.24 4.22
N MET A 214 6.38 17.21 4.96
CA MET A 214 5.14 16.44 4.74
C MET A 214 3.90 17.32 4.91
N GLU A 215 3.88 18.21 5.90
CA GLU A 215 2.79 19.18 6.11
C GLU A 215 2.68 20.17 4.94
N ALA A 216 3.79 20.73 4.48
CA ALA A 216 3.84 21.61 3.32
C ALA A 216 3.43 20.88 2.02
N TYR A 217 3.85 19.62 1.87
CA TYR A 217 3.45 18.78 0.73
C TYR A 217 1.94 18.49 0.78
N ALA A 218 1.40 18.14 1.93
CA ALA A 218 -0.03 17.90 2.12
C ALA A 218 -0.87 19.15 1.78
N ALA A 219 -0.41 20.34 2.19
CA ALA A 219 -1.06 21.61 1.86
C ALA A 219 -1.03 21.94 0.34
N ALA A 220 -0.05 21.39 -0.37
CA ALA A 220 0.12 21.59 -1.81
C ALA A 220 -0.63 20.55 -2.68
N ILE A 221 -1.26 19.54 -2.09
CA ILE A 221 -2.03 18.52 -2.83
C ILE A 221 -3.13 19.17 -3.65
N SER A 222 -3.31 18.70 -4.90
CA SER A 222 -4.26 19.24 -5.86
C SER A 222 -3.96 20.67 -6.32
N THR A 223 -2.74 21.15 -6.14
CA THR A 223 -2.24 22.42 -6.68
C THR A 223 -1.17 22.18 -7.75
N THR A 224 -0.77 23.26 -8.45
CA THR A 224 0.35 23.26 -9.40
C THR A 224 1.67 23.66 -8.75
N THR A 225 1.77 23.64 -7.43
CA THR A 225 2.95 24.07 -6.67
C THR A 225 4.14 23.14 -6.95
N SER A 226 5.28 23.72 -7.28
CA SER A 226 6.51 22.95 -7.54
C SER A 226 7.12 22.39 -6.24
N LEU A 227 7.83 21.25 -6.34
CA LEU A 227 8.57 20.68 -5.20
C LEU A 227 9.57 21.69 -4.58
N ALA A 228 10.13 22.60 -5.39
CA ALA A 228 11.03 23.65 -4.90
C ALA A 228 10.29 24.59 -3.94
N LYS A 229 9.09 25.04 -4.28
CA LYS A 229 8.26 25.89 -3.41
C LYS A 229 7.78 25.16 -2.16
N ILE A 230 7.45 23.87 -2.26
CA ILE A 230 7.08 23.04 -1.10
C ILE A 230 8.26 22.96 -0.12
N ARG A 231 9.48 22.72 -0.63
CA ARG A 231 10.70 22.70 0.20
C ARG A 231 11.00 24.05 0.85
N GLU A 232 10.82 25.15 0.14
CA GLU A 232 10.96 26.51 0.67
C GLU A 232 9.96 26.76 1.80
N ALA A 233 8.69 26.39 1.62
CA ALA A 233 7.66 26.50 2.65
C ALA A 233 7.94 25.61 3.89
N ALA A 234 8.55 24.45 3.70
CA ALA A 234 8.92 23.53 4.77
C ALA A 234 10.15 23.98 5.55
N GLY A 235 11.06 24.73 4.94
CA GLY A 235 12.32 25.15 5.52
C GLY A 235 12.30 26.59 6.00
N GLY A 236 12.38 26.80 7.33
CA GLY A 236 12.59 28.13 7.91
C GLY A 236 13.99 28.75 7.68
N GLY A 237 14.88 28.06 6.94
CA GLY A 237 16.22 28.49 6.57
C GLY A 237 16.95 27.42 5.75
N ARG A 238 18.02 27.83 5.03
CA ARG A 238 18.77 26.94 4.11
C ARG A 238 19.32 25.67 4.77
N SER A 239 19.61 25.70 6.07
CA SER A 239 20.19 24.58 6.83
C SER A 239 19.19 23.47 7.19
N ASP A 240 17.89 23.78 7.19
CA ASP A 240 16.83 22.86 7.65
C ASP A 240 16.04 22.19 6.53
N GLN A 241 16.33 22.51 5.27
CA GLN A 241 15.62 21.94 4.14
C GLN A 241 16.04 20.48 3.90
N PRO A 242 15.08 19.55 3.64
CA PRO A 242 15.41 18.19 3.20
C PRO A 242 16.25 18.22 1.91
N THR A 243 17.22 17.32 1.81
CA THR A 243 18.02 17.18 0.60
C THR A 243 17.14 16.78 -0.59
N ARG A 244 17.54 17.19 -1.80
CA ARG A 244 16.81 16.90 -3.04
C ARG A 244 16.42 15.41 -3.23
N PRO A 245 17.31 14.43 -2.93
CA PRO A 245 16.95 13.01 -3.02
C PRO A 245 15.83 12.57 -2.07
N THR A 246 15.83 13.09 -0.84
CA THR A 246 14.79 12.76 0.16
C THR A 246 13.42 13.28 -0.29
N ALA A 247 13.34 14.55 -0.68
CA ALA A 247 12.09 15.17 -1.14
C ALA A 247 11.51 14.50 -2.42
N ALA A 248 12.39 14.06 -3.35
CA ALA A 248 11.95 13.40 -4.59
C ALA A 248 11.44 11.96 -4.38
N ARG A 249 11.92 11.27 -3.31
CA ARG A 249 11.48 9.90 -3.00
C ARG A 249 10.20 9.83 -2.19
N GLU A 250 9.86 10.93 -1.49
CA GLU A 250 8.69 11.00 -0.63
C GLU A 250 7.43 11.51 -1.34
N GLY A 251 7.57 12.03 -2.56
CA GLY A 251 6.48 12.62 -3.35
C GLY A 251 5.98 11.75 -4.52
N GLY A 252 6.42 10.48 -4.63
CA GLY A 252 6.05 9.58 -5.72
C GLY A 252 4.92 8.59 -5.39
#